data_de6679fd7a3052b0c0bae09f57e657b0
#
_entry.id   de6679fd7a3052b0c0bae09f57e657b0
#
_cell.length_a   1.000
_cell.length_b   1.000
_cell.length_c   1.000
_cell.angle_alpha   90.00
_cell.angle_beta   90.00
_cell.angle_gamma   90.00
#
_symmetry.space_group_name_H-M   'P 1'
#
loop_
_entity.id
_entity.type
_entity.pdbx_description
1 polymer ?
#
loop_
_entity_poly.entity_id
_entity_poly.type
_entity_poly.pdbx_seq_one_letter_code
_entity_poly.pdbx_strand_id
1 'polypeptide(L)'
;MDGVTFRYPGAEQPVLQDVSFTARPGTTTAVVGSTGSGKSTLVSLICRLHEVTGGAVRLDGVDVRDYPTERLWSGIGLVPQRGYLFSGTVAENLRYGRSDATDDDMWEALRVARADDFVGAHPDGLAMRVAQGGANFSGGQRQRLAIARAVIRKPAVYVFDDALSALDVHTDAAVRDNLRRAAADATVIIVAQRISTVIHADQVIVLDGGRVVGRGDHQTLLADCPAYAQFAESQSLVAAAG
;
A
#
# COMPACT_ATOMS: atom_id res chain seq x y z
N MET A 1 -4.02 -13.80 -6.59
CA MET A 1 -2.76 -14.53 -6.86
C MET A 1 -3.10 -16.01 -6.91
N ASP A 2 -2.54 -16.74 -7.84
CA ASP A 2 -2.90 -18.12 -8.16
C ASP A 2 -1.60 -18.91 -8.39
N GLY A 3 -1.16 -19.68 -7.38
CA GLY A 3 0.06 -20.48 -7.38
C GLY A 3 1.35 -19.70 -7.70
N VAL A 4 1.43 -18.43 -7.27
CA VAL A 4 2.52 -17.55 -7.70
C VAL A 4 3.85 -17.96 -7.13
N THR A 5 4.79 -18.22 -8.04
CA THR A 5 6.20 -18.46 -7.74
C THR A 5 7.03 -17.39 -8.43
N PHE A 6 8.03 -16.85 -7.72
CA PHE A 6 8.92 -15.85 -8.29
C PHE A 6 10.35 -16.04 -7.79
N ARG A 7 11.27 -15.96 -8.75
CA ARG A 7 12.71 -16.00 -8.53
C ARG A 7 13.39 -14.88 -9.31
N TYR A 8 14.20 -14.09 -8.63
CA TYR A 8 15.01 -13.08 -9.31
C TYR A 8 16.02 -13.71 -10.28
N PRO A 9 16.34 -13.06 -11.40
CA PRO A 9 17.39 -13.53 -12.30
C PRO A 9 18.71 -13.76 -11.55
N GLY A 10 19.30 -14.93 -11.73
CA GLY A 10 20.55 -15.31 -11.06
C GLY A 10 20.43 -15.79 -9.61
N ALA A 11 19.25 -15.72 -8.98
CA ALA A 11 19.06 -16.27 -7.65
C ALA A 11 18.93 -17.80 -7.70
N GLU A 12 19.48 -18.49 -6.70
CA GLU A 12 19.37 -19.96 -6.59
C GLU A 12 17.98 -20.39 -6.13
N GLN A 13 17.37 -19.64 -5.23
CA GLN A 13 16.08 -19.97 -4.61
C GLN A 13 15.01 -18.97 -4.99
N PRO A 14 13.74 -19.39 -5.12
CA PRO A 14 12.62 -18.47 -5.29
C PRO A 14 12.36 -17.66 -4.02
N VAL A 15 12.01 -16.38 -4.19
CA VAL A 15 11.61 -15.47 -3.10
C VAL A 15 10.15 -15.68 -2.70
N LEU A 16 9.30 -16.08 -3.65
CA LEU A 16 7.91 -16.46 -3.40
C LEU A 16 7.68 -17.85 -4.00
N GLN A 17 6.95 -18.70 -3.27
CA GLN A 17 6.71 -20.09 -3.62
C GLN A 17 5.23 -20.44 -3.39
N ASP A 18 4.52 -20.74 -4.48
CA ASP A 18 3.13 -21.21 -4.47
C ASP A 18 2.18 -20.29 -3.66
N VAL A 19 2.32 -18.97 -3.84
CA VAL A 19 1.54 -17.97 -3.11
C VAL A 19 0.17 -17.83 -3.75
N SER A 20 -0.88 -18.16 -2.98
CA SER A 20 -2.27 -18.10 -3.45
C SER A 20 -3.15 -17.37 -2.44
N PHE A 21 -3.84 -16.31 -2.89
CA PHE A 21 -4.91 -15.64 -2.17
C PHE A 21 -5.75 -14.76 -3.10
N THR A 22 -6.94 -14.39 -2.63
CA THR A 22 -7.84 -13.48 -3.32
C THR A 22 -8.12 -12.28 -2.43
N ALA A 23 -7.83 -11.08 -2.92
CA ALA A 23 -8.29 -9.81 -2.35
C ALA A 23 -9.57 -9.38 -3.10
N ARG A 24 -10.61 -8.98 -2.37
CA ARG A 24 -11.93 -8.70 -2.93
C ARG A 24 -12.16 -7.20 -3.04
N PRO A 25 -12.96 -6.71 -4.03
CA PRO A 25 -13.45 -5.35 -4.04
C PRO A 25 -14.16 -4.98 -2.73
N GLY A 26 -14.02 -3.75 -2.29
CA GLY A 26 -14.61 -3.23 -1.05
C GLY A 26 -13.95 -3.75 0.23
N THR A 27 -12.85 -4.53 0.14
CA THR A 27 -12.18 -5.08 1.32
C THR A 27 -10.70 -4.69 1.39
N THR A 28 -10.19 -4.71 2.62
CA THR A 28 -8.77 -4.51 2.91
C THR A 28 -8.10 -5.85 3.20
N THR A 29 -7.10 -6.21 2.41
CA THR A 29 -6.22 -7.34 2.64
C THR A 29 -4.88 -6.84 3.16
N ALA A 30 -4.51 -7.20 4.39
CA ALA A 30 -3.20 -6.93 4.94
C ALA A 30 -2.23 -8.08 4.64
N VAL A 31 -0.97 -7.74 4.32
CA VAL A 31 0.11 -8.72 4.14
C VAL A 31 1.17 -8.44 5.20
N VAL A 32 1.42 -9.42 6.05
CA VAL A 32 2.41 -9.36 7.13
C VAL A 32 3.46 -10.46 7.00
N GLY A 33 4.54 -10.33 7.75
CA GLY A 33 5.62 -11.32 7.77
C GLY A 33 6.95 -10.68 8.13
N SER A 34 7.95 -11.49 8.42
CA SER A 34 9.31 -11.07 8.78
C SER A 34 9.97 -10.25 7.64
N THR A 35 11.03 -9.52 7.98
CA THR A 35 11.87 -8.88 6.96
C THR A 35 12.46 -9.96 6.05
N GLY A 36 12.40 -9.73 4.72
CA GLY A 36 12.86 -10.72 3.75
C GLY A 36 11.84 -11.81 3.38
N SER A 37 10.63 -11.83 3.96
CA SER A 37 9.60 -12.83 3.63
C SER A 37 8.98 -12.71 2.23
N GLY A 38 9.34 -11.68 1.44
CA GLY A 38 8.87 -11.51 0.06
C GLY A 38 7.75 -10.48 -0.13
N LYS A 39 7.36 -9.70 0.89
CA LYS A 39 6.24 -8.73 0.81
C LYS A 39 6.39 -7.69 -0.30
N SER A 40 7.52 -7.01 -0.40
CA SER A 40 7.76 -6.00 -1.45
C SER A 40 7.89 -6.65 -2.84
N THR A 41 8.38 -7.89 -2.91
CA THR A 41 8.36 -8.69 -4.14
C THR A 41 6.91 -8.98 -4.57
N LEU A 42 6.05 -9.36 -3.63
CA LEU A 42 4.64 -9.57 -3.88
C LEU A 42 3.97 -8.30 -4.43
N VAL A 43 4.23 -7.13 -3.83
CA VAL A 43 3.76 -5.83 -4.34
C VAL A 43 4.24 -5.59 -5.76
N SER A 44 5.52 -5.84 -6.04
CA SER A 44 6.11 -5.66 -7.37
C SER A 44 5.45 -6.54 -8.44
N LEU A 45 5.04 -7.75 -8.08
CA LEU A 45 4.31 -8.66 -8.97
C LEU A 45 2.87 -8.23 -9.20
N ILE A 46 2.17 -7.73 -8.17
CA ILE A 46 0.80 -7.19 -8.31
C ILE A 46 0.81 -6.01 -9.29
N CYS A 47 1.80 -5.14 -9.19
CA CYS A 47 1.96 -3.97 -10.07
C CYS A 47 2.60 -4.30 -11.43
N ARG A 48 2.94 -5.58 -11.68
CA ARG A 48 3.69 -6.02 -12.86
C ARG A 48 4.98 -5.22 -13.09
N LEU A 49 5.69 -4.87 -12.00
CA LEU A 49 7.06 -4.35 -12.08
C LEU A 49 8.06 -5.49 -12.31
N HIS A 50 7.67 -6.72 -11.99
CA HIS A 50 8.30 -7.98 -12.36
C HIS A 50 7.23 -8.95 -12.85
N GLU A 51 7.62 -9.93 -13.67
CA GLU A 51 6.75 -11.00 -14.12
C GLU A 51 6.97 -12.26 -13.28
N VAL A 52 5.90 -12.97 -12.97
CA VAL A 52 5.97 -14.24 -12.22
C VAL A 52 6.78 -15.28 -13.00
N THR A 53 7.53 -16.13 -12.29
CA THR A 53 8.22 -17.29 -12.90
C THR A 53 7.35 -18.54 -12.91
N GLY A 54 6.25 -18.56 -12.18
CA GLY A 54 5.23 -19.60 -12.17
C GLY A 54 3.91 -19.06 -11.60
N GLY A 55 2.80 -19.67 -11.97
CA GLY A 55 1.47 -19.21 -11.58
C GLY A 55 1.01 -17.94 -12.29
N ALA A 56 0.07 -17.24 -11.70
CA ALA A 56 -0.53 -16.03 -12.27
C ALA A 56 -0.95 -15.01 -11.23
N VAL A 57 -0.78 -13.72 -11.53
CA VAL A 57 -1.47 -12.61 -10.84
C VAL A 57 -2.63 -12.20 -11.72
N ARG A 58 -3.86 -12.19 -11.15
CA ARG A 58 -5.06 -11.85 -11.90
C ARG A 58 -5.72 -10.60 -11.32
N LEU A 59 -6.17 -9.73 -12.21
CA LEU A 59 -7.03 -8.60 -11.88
C LEU A 59 -8.36 -8.82 -12.62
N ASP A 60 -9.47 -8.87 -11.87
CA ASP A 60 -10.80 -9.19 -12.40
C ASP A 60 -10.83 -10.48 -13.27
N GLY A 61 -10.10 -11.51 -12.84
CA GLY A 61 -10.01 -12.80 -13.51
C GLY A 61 -9.02 -12.86 -14.67
N VAL A 62 -8.54 -11.72 -15.18
CA VAL A 62 -7.57 -11.62 -16.29
C VAL A 62 -6.14 -11.58 -15.75
N ASP A 63 -5.24 -12.33 -16.35
CA ASP A 63 -3.81 -12.29 -15.98
C ASP A 63 -3.24 -10.89 -16.25
N VAL A 64 -2.47 -10.35 -15.30
CA VAL A 64 -1.88 -9.01 -15.46
C VAL A 64 -0.93 -8.93 -16.66
N ARG A 65 -0.41 -10.06 -17.16
CA ARG A 65 0.44 -10.14 -18.36
C ARG A 65 -0.36 -9.86 -19.65
N ASP A 66 -1.67 -10.14 -19.64
CA ASP A 66 -2.56 -9.95 -20.79
C ASP A 66 -3.11 -8.51 -20.88
N TYR A 67 -2.88 -7.68 -19.85
CA TYR A 67 -3.26 -6.27 -19.91
C TYR A 67 -2.24 -5.44 -20.70
N PRO A 68 -2.68 -4.47 -21.52
CA PRO A 68 -1.84 -3.35 -21.91
C PRO A 68 -1.31 -2.65 -20.65
N THR A 69 -0.01 -2.38 -20.59
CA THR A 69 0.66 -1.85 -19.38
C THR A 69 0.00 -0.57 -18.87
N GLU A 70 -0.35 0.34 -19.77
CA GLU A 70 -1.01 1.61 -19.43
C GLU A 70 -2.38 1.39 -18.76
N ARG A 71 -3.18 0.44 -19.28
CA ARG A 71 -4.48 0.08 -18.72
C ARG A 71 -4.33 -0.57 -17.33
N LEU A 72 -3.37 -1.47 -17.17
CA LEU A 72 -3.06 -2.08 -15.87
C LEU A 72 -2.72 -1.01 -14.85
N TRP A 73 -1.76 -0.15 -15.17
CA TRP A 73 -1.29 0.87 -14.26
C TRP A 73 -2.31 1.98 -13.99
N SER A 74 -3.24 2.25 -14.93
CA SER A 74 -4.36 3.15 -14.65
C SER A 74 -5.31 2.60 -13.58
N GLY A 75 -5.45 1.28 -13.48
CA GLY A 75 -6.28 0.59 -12.49
C GLY A 75 -5.61 0.38 -11.12
N ILE A 76 -4.30 0.67 -10.97
CA ILE A 76 -3.55 0.43 -9.73
C ILE A 76 -2.99 1.74 -9.17
N GLY A 77 -3.26 2.02 -7.91
CA GLY A 77 -2.67 3.11 -7.14
C GLY A 77 -1.61 2.58 -6.17
N LEU A 78 -0.34 2.65 -6.55
CA LEU A 78 0.78 2.23 -5.69
C LEU A 78 1.26 3.38 -4.82
N VAL A 79 1.34 3.15 -3.52
CA VAL A 79 2.04 4.02 -2.55
C VAL A 79 3.24 3.25 -2.01
N PRO A 80 4.47 3.64 -2.38
CA PRO A 80 5.67 2.96 -1.93
C PRO A 80 5.99 3.28 -0.48
N GLN A 81 6.86 2.48 0.13
CA GLN A 81 7.33 2.63 1.51
C GLN A 81 7.91 4.03 1.78
N ARG A 82 8.61 4.60 0.82
CA ARG A 82 9.11 5.98 0.89
C ARG A 82 8.42 6.82 -0.18
N GLY A 83 7.61 7.77 0.26
CA GLY A 83 6.97 8.74 -0.63
C GLY A 83 8.02 9.58 -1.36
N TYR A 84 7.95 9.55 -2.69
CA TYR A 84 8.77 10.41 -3.55
C TYR A 84 7.88 11.47 -4.19
N LEU A 85 8.34 12.74 -4.18
CA LEU A 85 7.67 13.86 -4.82
C LEU A 85 8.56 14.43 -5.91
N PHE A 86 7.93 14.81 -7.01
CA PHE A 86 8.62 15.48 -8.11
C PHE A 86 8.75 16.98 -7.82
N SER A 87 9.82 17.60 -8.32
CA SER A 87 9.98 19.06 -8.28
C SER A 87 8.83 19.75 -9.00
N GLY A 88 8.34 20.85 -8.43
CA GLY A 88 7.21 21.60 -8.98
C GLY A 88 6.30 22.13 -7.88
N THR A 89 5.00 21.90 -7.98
CA THR A 89 4.00 22.29 -6.98
C THR A 89 3.26 21.07 -6.42
N VAL A 90 2.50 21.27 -5.34
CA VAL A 90 1.59 20.23 -4.81
C VAL A 90 0.56 19.85 -5.87
N ALA A 91 -0.05 20.81 -6.57
CA ALA A 91 -0.99 20.55 -7.65
C ALA A 91 -0.39 19.70 -8.77
N GLU A 92 0.84 20.04 -9.23
CA GLU A 92 1.52 19.26 -10.26
C GLU A 92 1.80 17.83 -9.80
N ASN A 93 2.20 17.64 -8.54
CA ASN A 93 2.39 16.29 -7.97
C ASN A 93 1.08 15.48 -7.94
N LEU A 94 -0.05 16.08 -7.63
CA LEU A 94 -1.36 15.42 -7.67
C LEU A 94 -1.80 15.11 -9.10
N ARG A 95 -1.50 16.00 -10.07
CA ARG A 95 -1.79 15.77 -11.50
C ARG A 95 -1.02 14.62 -12.12
N TYR A 96 0.11 14.17 -11.55
CA TYR A 96 0.71 12.88 -11.93
C TYR A 96 -0.20 11.68 -11.62
N GLY A 97 -1.08 11.79 -10.63
CA GLY A 97 -2.11 10.78 -10.37
C GLY A 97 -3.27 10.85 -11.37
N ARG A 98 -3.77 12.07 -11.64
CA ARG A 98 -4.85 12.35 -12.59
C ARG A 98 -4.66 13.72 -13.21
N SER A 99 -4.34 13.76 -14.50
CA SER A 99 -3.93 14.98 -15.22
C SER A 99 -5.03 16.04 -15.35
N ASP A 100 -6.30 15.62 -15.39
CA ASP A 100 -7.49 16.46 -15.51
C ASP A 100 -8.15 16.80 -14.14
N ALA A 101 -7.46 16.50 -13.03
CA ALA A 101 -7.98 16.76 -11.70
C ALA A 101 -8.26 18.25 -11.47
N THR A 102 -9.48 18.55 -10.99
CA THR A 102 -9.87 19.88 -10.54
C THR A 102 -9.26 20.21 -9.19
N ASP A 103 -9.30 21.47 -8.79
CA ASP A 103 -8.83 21.87 -7.46
C ASP A 103 -9.66 21.19 -6.34
N ASP A 104 -10.96 21.03 -6.54
CA ASP A 104 -11.85 20.33 -5.59
C ASP A 104 -11.44 18.86 -5.43
N ASP A 105 -11.13 18.15 -6.54
CA ASP A 105 -10.58 16.78 -6.51
C ASP A 105 -9.26 16.71 -5.75
N MET A 106 -8.40 17.71 -5.93
CA MET A 106 -7.10 17.78 -5.24
C MET A 106 -7.29 17.97 -3.73
N TRP A 107 -8.17 18.88 -3.32
CA TRP A 107 -8.48 19.10 -1.92
C TRP A 107 -9.16 17.88 -1.29
N GLU A 108 -10.04 17.17 -2.01
CA GLU A 108 -10.62 15.91 -1.55
C GLU A 108 -9.55 14.86 -1.29
N ALA A 109 -8.64 14.66 -2.24
CA ALA A 109 -7.55 13.70 -2.10
C ALA A 109 -6.59 14.06 -0.95
N LEU A 110 -6.30 15.36 -0.75
CA LEU A 110 -5.52 15.86 0.38
C LEU A 110 -6.23 15.58 1.72
N ARG A 111 -7.54 15.79 1.81
CA ARG A 111 -8.32 15.46 3.01
C ARG A 111 -8.29 13.98 3.34
N VAL A 112 -8.43 13.11 2.33
CA VAL A 112 -8.32 11.65 2.53
C VAL A 112 -6.95 11.29 3.11
N ALA A 113 -5.88 11.88 2.60
CA ALA A 113 -4.52 11.64 3.04
C ALA A 113 -4.12 12.45 4.29
N ARG A 114 -5.03 13.27 4.89
CA ARG A 114 -4.75 14.17 6.00
C ARG A 114 -3.63 15.18 5.70
N ALA A 115 -3.48 15.56 4.44
CA ALA A 115 -2.48 16.52 3.97
C ALA A 115 -3.04 17.93 3.80
N ASP A 116 -4.35 18.08 3.90
CA ASP A 116 -5.09 19.36 3.82
C ASP A 116 -4.73 20.32 4.93
N ASP A 117 -4.36 19.85 6.11
CA ASP A 117 -3.92 20.64 7.25
C ASP A 117 -2.70 21.51 6.93
N PHE A 118 -1.58 20.91 6.49
CA PHE A 118 -0.36 21.67 6.23
C PHE A 118 -0.34 22.35 4.85
N VAL A 119 -1.02 21.77 3.85
CA VAL A 119 -1.14 22.42 2.53
C VAL A 119 -2.06 23.64 2.62
N GLY A 120 -3.19 23.54 3.35
CA GLY A 120 -4.14 24.65 3.55
C GLY A 120 -3.61 25.76 4.46
N ALA A 121 -2.73 25.43 5.41
CA ALA A 121 -2.07 26.42 6.26
C ALA A 121 -0.98 27.21 5.50
N HIS A 122 -0.49 26.71 4.37
CA HIS A 122 0.53 27.42 3.57
C HIS A 122 -0.15 28.49 2.69
N PRO A 123 0.39 29.72 2.61
CA PRO A 123 -0.23 30.83 1.84
C PRO A 123 -0.43 30.49 0.36
N ASP A 124 0.45 29.67 -0.23
CA ASP A 124 0.35 29.28 -1.63
C ASP A 124 -0.59 28.05 -1.84
N GLY A 125 -1.06 27.37 -0.81
CA GLY A 125 -1.97 26.22 -0.92
C GLY A 125 -1.51 25.18 -1.92
N LEU A 126 -2.31 24.87 -2.93
CA LEU A 126 -1.98 23.92 -4.01
C LEU A 126 -0.75 24.34 -4.85
N ALA A 127 -0.43 25.65 -4.90
CA ALA A 127 0.75 26.17 -5.58
C ALA A 127 2.05 26.07 -4.73
N MET A 128 1.94 25.55 -3.48
CA MET A 128 3.09 25.32 -2.60
C MET A 128 4.19 24.54 -3.33
N ARG A 129 5.40 25.08 -3.28
CA ARG A 129 6.57 24.51 -3.97
C ARG A 129 7.02 23.19 -3.36
N VAL A 130 7.33 22.25 -4.20
CA VAL A 130 7.93 20.95 -3.88
C VAL A 130 9.34 20.93 -4.42
N ALA A 131 10.33 20.83 -3.54
CA ALA A 131 11.72 20.62 -3.92
C ALA A 131 11.95 19.19 -4.41
N GLN A 132 13.08 18.93 -5.06
CA GLN A 132 13.44 17.60 -5.57
C GLN A 132 13.34 16.54 -4.45
N GLY A 133 12.63 15.45 -4.73
CA GLY A 133 12.38 14.39 -3.76
C GLY A 133 11.51 14.82 -2.56
N GLY A 134 10.93 16.04 -2.59
CA GLY A 134 10.17 16.59 -1.48
C GLY A 134 11.02 16.97 -0.27
N ALA A 135 12.27 17.41 -0.49
CA ALA A 135 13.24 17.68 0.57
C ALA A 135 12.79 18.77 1.57
N ASN A 136 11.87 19.63 1.17
CA ASN A 136 11.27 20.67 2.03
C ASN A 136 10.08 20.19 2.87
N PHE A 137 9.70 18.91 2.78
CA PHE A 137 8.64 18.29 3.58
C PHE A 137 9.23 17.29 4.59
N SER A 138 8.56 17.11 5.71
CA SER A 138 8.87 16.00 6.62
C SER A 138 8.59 14.65 5.97
N GLY A 139 9.10 13.55 6.53
CA GLY A 139 8.83 12.19 6.04
C GLY A 139 7.33 11.89 5.96
N GLY A 140 6.60 12.19 7.04
CA GLY A 140 5.16 12.01 7.10
C GLY A 140 4.37 12.89 6.12
N GLN A 141 4.78 14.14 5.91
CA GLN A 141 4.17 15.02 4.92
C GLN A 141 4.38 14.51 3.50
N ARG A 142 5.61 14.09 3.15
CA ARG A 142 5.89 13.46 1.85
C ARG A 142 5.02 12.23 1.62
N GLN A 143 4.89 11.39 2.64
CA GLN A 143 4.08 10.17 2.56
C GLN A 143 2.61 10.49 2.35
N ARG A 144 2.05 11.46 3.10
CA ARG A 144 0.66 11.92 2.93
C ARG A 144 0.40 12.47 1.53
N LEU A 145 1.31 13.25 0.96
CA LEU A 145 1.21 13.72 -0.43
C LEU A 145 1.30 12.58 -1.45
N ALA A 146 2.13 11.57 -1.21
CA ALA A 146 2.19 10.37 -2.06
C ALA A 146 0.88 9.55 -1.98
N ILE A 147 0.27 9.46 -0.79
CA ILE A 147 -1.06 8.85 -0.61
C ILE A 147 -2.13 9.66 -1.37
N ALA A 148 -2.16 10.99 -1.22
CA ALA A 148 -3.10 11.85 -1.93
C ALA A 148 -2.99 11.68 -3.46
N ARG A 149 -1.77 11.56 -3.99
CA ARG A 149 -1.52 11.28 -5.42
C ARG A 149 -2.07 9.92 -5.87
N ALA A 150 -2.05 8.90 -5.03
CA ALA A 150 -2.67 7.62 -5.35
C ALA A 150 -4.20 7.69 -5.24
N VAL A 151 -4.73 8.40 -4.23
CA VAL A 151 -6.17 8.56 -4.00
C VAL A 151 -6.86 9.34 -5.13
N ILE A 152 -6.27 10.43 -5.60
CA ILE A 152 -6.85 11.27 -6.66
C ILE A 152 -7.07 10.51 -7.98
N ARG A 153 -6.32 9.43 -8.17
CA ARG A 153 -6.42 8.55 -9.33
C ARG A 153 -7.71 7.72 -9.34
N LYS A 154 -8.33 7.47 -8.17
CA LYS A 154 -9.51 6.61 -7.97
C LYS A 154 -9.34 5.23 -8.65
N PRO A 155 -8.26 4.49 -8.35
CA PRO A 155 -7.97 3.21 -9.00
C PRO A 155 -8.90 2.10 -8.48
N ALA A 156 -9.00 0.99 -9.23
CA ALA A 156 -9.71 -0.22 -8.78
C ALA A 156 -8.97 -0.97 -7.66
N VAL A 157 -7.62 -0.84 -7.63
CA VAL A 157 -6.78 -1.49 -6.61
C VAL A 157 -5.81 -0.48 -6.02
N TYR A 158 -5.84 -0.33 -4.71
CA TYR A 158 -4.81 0.39 -3.96
C TYR A 158 -3.79 -0.60 -3.39
N VAL A 159 -2.52 -0.30 -3.54
CA VAL A 159 -1.42 -1.08 -2.97
C VAL A 159 -0.52 -0.16 -2.13
N PHE A 160 -0.45 -0.42 -0.83
CA PHE A 160 0.38 0.30 0.11
C PHE A 160 1.55 -0.61 0.54
N ASP A 161 2.77 -0.31 0.09
CA ASP A 161 3.97 -1.06 0.51
C ASP A 161 4.56 -0.40 1.75
N ASP A 162 4.12 -0.83 2.93
CA ASP A 162 4.52 -0.30 4.25
C ASP A 162 4.41 1.24 4.38
N ALA A 163 3.52 1.80 3.57
CA ALA A 163 3.43 3.25 3.35
C ALA A 163 2.90 4.03 4.56
N LEU A 164 2.21 3.36 5.48
CA LEU A 164 1.64 3.98 6.67
C LEU A 164 2.62 4.02 7.85
N SER A 165 3.72 3.28 7.79
CA SER A 165 4.73 3.22 8.88
C SER A 165 5.44 4.55 9.15
N ALA A 166 5.49 5.44 8.14
CA ALA A 166 6.07 6.79 8.27
C ALA A 166 5.16 7.80 8.98
N LEU A 167 3.92 7.42 9.28
CA LEU A 167 2.91 8.25 9.95
C LEU A 167 2.90 7.98 11.46
N ASP A 168 2.57 9.01 12.23
CA ASP A 168 2.23 8.82 13.64
C ASP A 168 0.89 8.06 13.78
N VAL A 169 0.65 7.49 14.95
CA VAL A 169 -0.48 6.59 15.21
C VAL A 169 -1.84 7.26 14.93
N HIS A 170 -2.00 8.53 15.27
CA HIS A 170 -3.26 9.25 15.07
C HIS A 170 -3.51 9.56 13.59
N THR A 171 -2.48 10.02 12.90
CA THR A 171 -2.54 10.29 11.45
C THR A 171 -2.77 8.99 10.67
N ASP A 172 -2.07 7.89 11.01
CA ASP A 172 -2.28 6.56 10.40
C ASP A 172 -3.74 6.10 10.54
N ALA A 173 -4.30 6.14 11.75
CA ALA A 173 -5.70 5.74 11.98
C ALA A 173 -6.68 6.60 11.16
N ALA A 174 -6.51 7.92 11.16
CA ALA A 174 -7.36 8.83 10.41
C ALA A 174 -7.27 8.63 8.89
N VAL A 175 -6.05 8.41 8.35
CA VAL A 175 -5.85 8.10 6.93
C VAL A 175 -6.54 6.79 6.56
N ARG A 176 -6.42 5.74 7.37
CA ARG A 176 -7.09 4.45 7.11
C ARG A 176 -8.62 4.58 7.12
N ASP A 177 -9.18 5.32 8.06
CA ASP A 177 -10.64 5.56 8.12
C ASP A 177 -11.13 6.35 6.91
N ASN A 178 -10.37 7.35 6.47
CA ASN A 178 -10.68 8.11 5.28
C ASN A 178 -10.55 7.25 4.00
N LEU A 179 -9.49 6.44 3.91
CA LEU A 179 -9.28 5.52 2.78
C LEU A 179 -10.40 4.49 2.68
N ARG A 180 -10.86 3.91 3.81
CA ARG A 180 -11.98 2.96 3.80
C ARG A 180 -13.24 3.55 3.17
N ARG A 181 -13.52 4.85 3.42
CA ARG A 181 -14.65 5.57 2.80
C ARG A 181 -14.41 5.91 1.34
N ALA A 182 -13.21 6.41 1.02
CA ALA A 182 -12.87 6.84 -0.34
C ALA A 182 -12.67 5.67 -1.32
N ALA A 183 -12.31 4.49 -0.81
CA ALA A 183 -12.04 3.28 -1.56
C ALA A 183 -13.10 2.19 -1.32
N ALA A 184 -14.35 2.56 -0.99
CA ALA A 184 -15.41 1.62 -0.62
C ALA A 184 -15.69 0.54 -1.67
N ASP A 185 -15.49 0.85 -2.96
CA ASP A 185 -15.69 -0.10 -4.06
C ASP A 185 -14.36 -0.68 -4.60
N ALA A 186 -13.22 -0.23 -4.08
CA ALA A 186 -11.90 -0.67 -4.53
C ALA A 186 -11.33 -1.80 -3.66
N THR A 187 -10.40 -2.55 -4.22
CA THR A 187 -9.59 -3.50 -3.46
C THR A 187 -8.42 -2.76 -2.81
N VAL A 188 -8.22 -2.94 -1.50
CA VAL A 188 -7.10 -2.35 -0.78
C VAL A 188 -6.14 -3.44 -0.31
N ILE A 189 -4.87 -3.35 -0.70
CA ILE A 189 -3.80 -4.25 -0.26
C ILE A 189 -2.79 -3.43 0.53
N ILE A 190 -2.54 -3.80 1.78
CA ILE A 190 -1.62 -3.10 2.67
C ILE A 190 -0.53 -4.07 3.14
N VAL A 191 0.71 -3.84 2.73
CA VAL A 191 1.85 -4.45 3.41
C VAL A 191 2.09 -3.68 4.71
N ALA A 192 2.08 -4.38 5.83
CA ALA A 192 2.18 -3.75 7.14
C ALA A 192 3.25 -4.42 8.01
N GLN A 193 3.91 -3.59 8.80
CA GLN A 193 4.85 -4.01 9.84
C GLN A 193 4.31 -3.75 11.27
N ARG A 194 3.15 -3.07 11.38
CA ARG A 194 2.51 -2.75 12.65
C ARG A 194 1.21 -3.49 12.81
N ILE A 195 1.03 -4.13 13.97
CA ILE A 195 -0.22 -4.87 14.28
C ILE A 195 -1.43 -3.93 14.26
N SER A 196 -1.30 -2.68 14.71
CA SER A 196 -2.37 -1.67 14.70
C SER A 196 -2.92 -1.37 13.31
N THR A 197 -2.13 -1.57 12.27
CA THR A 197 -2.57 -1.42 10.86
C THR A 197 -3.37 -2.64 10.38
N VAL A 198 -3.13 -3.81 10.99
CA VAL A 198 -3.62 -5.11 10.53
C VAL A 198 -4.91 -5.54 11.20
N ILE A 199 -5.11 -5.17 12.47
CA ILE A 199 -6.25 -5.64 13.30
C ILE A 199 -7.64 -5.30 12.72
N HIS A 200 -7.71 -4.32 11.83
CA HIS A 200 -8.95 -3.87 11.18
C HIS A 200 -9.08 -4.32 9.71
N ALA A 201 -8.13 -5.13 9.23
CA ALA A 201 -8.19 -5.68 7.89
C ALA A 201 -9.24 -6.80 7.81
N ASP A 202 -9.96 -6.86 6.69
CA ASP A 202 -10.97 -7.90 6.45
C ASP A 202 -10.31 -9.28 6.23
N GLN A 203 -9.06 -9.27 5.76
CA GLN A 203 -8.23 -10.45 5.58
C GLN A 203 -6.78 -10.12 5.88
N VAL A 204 -6.09 -11.04 6.51
CA VAL A 204 -4.64 -10.99 6.73
C VAL A 204 -3.98 -12.19 6.07
N ILE A 205 -2.93 -11.95 5.33
CA ILE A 205 -2.05 -12.95 4.71
C ILE A 205 -0.72 -12.92 5.46
N VAL A 206 -0.33 -14.03 6.04
CA VAL A 206 0.94 -14.17 6.75
C VAL A 206 1.96 -14.84 5.82
N LEU A 207 3.01 -14.10 5.47
CA LEU A 207 4.12 -14.60 4.65
C LEU A 207 5.30 -14.96 5.55
N ASP A 208 5.80 -16.18 5.39
CA ASP A 208 7.05 -16.63 5.99
C ASP A 208 7.84 -17.48 5.00
N GLY A 209 9.16 -17.22 4.88
CA GLY A 209 10.02 -17.92 3.93
C GLY A 209 9.48 -17.95 2.48
N GLY A 210 8.78 -16.91 2.05
CA GLY A 210 8.19 -16.80 0.71
C GLY A 210 6.91 -17.60 0.49
N ARG A 211 6.30 -18.15 1.55
CA ARG A 211 5.06 -18.93 1.50
C ARG A 211 3.97 -18.30 2.34
N VAL A 212 2.72 -18.54 1.98
CA VAL A 212 1.57 -18.19 2.84
C VAL A 212 1.47 -19.27 3.93
N VAL A 213 1.74 -18.88 5.18
CA VAL A 213 1.65 -19.75 6.36
C VAL A 213 0.40 -19.53 7.19
N GLY A 214 -0.34 -18.43 6.95
CA GLY A 214 -1.60 -18.11 7.60
C GLY A 214 -2.47 -17.23 6.74
N ARG A 215 -3.79 -17.42 6.81
CA ARG A 215 -4.80 -16.62 6.15
C ARG A 215 -6.07 -16.59 6.98
N GLY A 216 -6.54 -15.40 7.32
CA GLY A 216 -7.76 -15.24 8.14
C GLY A 216 -7.92 -13.79 8.58
N ASP A 217 -8.79 -13.56 9.55
CA ASP A 217 -8.85 -12.30 10.29
C ASP A 217 -7.85 -12.31 11.46
N HIS A 218 -7.74 -11.18 12.14
CA HIS A 218 -6.84 -11.00 13.27
C HIS A 218 -7.03 -12.03 14.39
N GLN A 219 -8.29 -12.31 14.77
CA GLN A 219 -8.60 -13.21 15.91
C GLN A 219 -8.31 -14.67 15.56
N THR A 220 -8.73 -15.09 14.39
CA THR A 220 -8.45 -16.44 13.87
C THR A 220 -6.95 -16.71 13.81
N LEU A 221 -6.19 -15.75 13.28
CA LEU A 221 -4.74 -15.92 13.13
C LEU A 221 -3.98 -15.87 14.46
N LEU A 222 -4.48 -15.14 15.45
CA LEU A 222 -3.90 -15.19 16.80
C LEU A 222 -4.01 -16.56 17.43
N ALA A 223 -5.12 -17.27 17.17
CA ALA A 223 -5.36 -18.61 17.71
C ALA A 223 -4.63 -19.70 16.93
N ASP A 224 -4.65 -19.62 15.59
CA ASP A 224 -4.32 -20.74 14.72
C ASP A 224 -2.98 -20.60 13.97
N CYS A 225 -2.34 -19.42 13.99
CA CYS A 225 -1.10 -19.16 13.26
C CYS A 225 0.04 -18.71 14.19
N PRO A 226 0.96 -19.63 14.59
CA PRO A 226 2.07 -19.29 15.49
C PRO A 226 2.95 -18.13 14.98
N ALA A 227 3.20 -18.05 13.67
CA ALA A 227 3.97 -16.98 13.07
C ALA A 227 3.28 -15.61 13.23
N TYR A 228 1.93 -15.58 13.14
CA TYR A 228 1.18 -14.35 13.37
C TYR A 228 1.11 -13.97 14.85
N ALA A 229 0.91 -14.95 15.72
CA ALA A 229 0.93 -14.72 17.17
C ALA A 229 2.27 -14.13 17.62
N GLN A 230 3.38 -14.69 17.16
CA GLN A 230 4.72 -14.17 17.43
C GLN A 230 4.91 -12.74 16.88
N PHE A 231 4.41 -12.45 15.68
CA PHE A 231 4.42 -11.10 15.11
C PHE A 231 3.64 -10.12 16.01
N ALA A 232 2.44 -10.49 16.46
CA ALA A 232 1.60 -9.65 17.32
C ALA A 232 2.25 -9.41 18.70
N GLU A 233 2.82 -10.45 19.31
CA GLU A 233 3.50 -10.38 20.59
C GLU A 233 4.72 -9.45 20.55
N SER A 234 5.55 -9.57 19.51
CA SER A 234 6.73 -8.71 19.33
C SER A 234 6.38 -7.22 19.27
N GLN A 235 5.21 -6.87 18.71
CA GLN A 235 4.72 -5.49 18.61
C GLN A 235 4.12 -4.99 19.94
N SER A 236 3.52 -5.87 20.73
CA SER A 236 2.96 -5.52 22.05
C SER A 236 4.07 -5.21 23.06
N LEU A 237 5.18 -5.94 23.03
CA LEU A 237 6.36 -5.71 23.87
C LEU A 237 7.03 -4.36 23.55
N VAL A 238 7.10 -3.97 22.29
CA VAL A 238 7.66 -2.66 21.87
C VAL A 238 6.77 -1.51 22.36
N ALA A 239 5.44 -1.68 22.30
CA ALA A 239 4.50 -0.65 22.77
C ALA A 239 4.48 -0.48 24.31
N ALA A 240 4.87 -1.50 25.07
CA ALA A 240 4.96 -1.44 26.52
C ALA A 240 6.31 -0.89 27.04
N ALA A 241 7.33 -0.80 26.19
CA ALA A 241 8.68 -0.35 26.53
C ALA A 241 8.98 1.12 26.15
N GLY A 242 8.05 1.83 25.48
CA GLY A 242 8.16 3.23 25.06
C GLY A 242 7.06 4.10 25.66
#